data_1c9428902b19b37c1d40b1f82a6d071b
#
_entry.id   1c9428902b19b37c1d40b1f82a6d071b
#
_cell.length_a   1.000
_cell.length_b   1.000
_cell.length_c   1.000
_cell.angle_alpha   90.00
_cell.angle_beta   90.00
_cell.angle_gamma   90.00
#
_symmetry.space_group_name_H-M   'P 1'
#
loop_
_entity.id
_entity.type
_entity.pdbx_description
1 polymer ?
#
loop_
_entity_poly.entity_id
_entity_poly.type
_entity_poly.pdbx_seq_one_letter_code
_entity_poly.pdbx_strand_id
1 'polypeptide(L)'
;MSPSTQSFIVDAALFDMDGTLVDSIAAVEKAWGNVAEEIGQDPEYVIAATHGKRAIDNLRQFKPHLKPEEMDNAVSQFEQTILDFADEYNKKTSSYQSSVISSPATMTPSSSAPSSRRSSRANSLFEQDAYDVKFRNQLSGFAIPESAIEEEAAVDGITEDIRAAWNAEHELIDRSVRILPGVRDMIDSIPEGRYAVATSGAKTYAYGAMSRVGIIPPQVTITACDKRLKAGKPAPDPFILAAECLGYDPKRCVVWEDSPSGIRAGVASGATVIAVCTSHTRDKISNCGAHYIVENMESVGCDVQPDGRLKFTITSDV
;
A
#
# COMPACT_ATOMS: atom_id res chain seq x y z
N MET A 1 -27.98 15.27 4.55
CA MET A 1 -27.15 16.39 5.05
C MET A 1 -26.27 16.85 3.91
N SER A 2 -25.89 18.13 3.80
CA SER A 2 -24.98 18.56 2.73
C SER A 2 -23.58 18.07 3.06
N PRO A 3 -22.79 17.59 2.07
CA PRO A 3 -21.42 17.15 2.32
C PRO A 3 -20.61 18.29 2.94
N SER A 4 -19.81 17.99 3.96
CA SER A 4 -18.91 18.97 4.53
C SER A 4 -17.63 19.04 3.70
N THR A 5 -17.24 20.27 3.35
CA THR A 5 -16.02 20.49 2.55
C THR A 5 -15.01 21.24 3.40
N GLN A 6 -13.80 20.68 3.49
CA GLN A 6 -12.65 21.31 4.16
C GLN A 6 -11.53 21.54 3.14
N SER A 7 -10.81 22.65 3.26
CA SER A 7 -9.69 22.91 2.37
C SER A 7 -8.52 23.58 3.08
N PHE A 8 -7.30 23.31 2.60
CA PHE A 8 -6.07 23.89 3.09
C PHE A 8 -5.05 24.08 1.93
N ILE A 9 -4.03 24.89 2.15
CA ILE A 9 -3.02 25.20 1.13
C ILE A 9 -1.64 24.83 1.66
N VAL A 10 -0.85 24.14 0.80
CA VAL A 10 0.54 23.71 1.08
C VAL A 10 1.45 24.00 -0.11
N ASP A 11 2.76 23.84 0.09
CA ASP A 11 3.76 24.04 -0.96
C ASP A 11 3.97 22.77 -1.81
N ALA A 12 3.93 21.58 -1.18
CA ALA A 12 4.17 20.32 -1.84
C ALA A 12 3.44 19.15 -1.18
N ALA A 13 3.32 18.03 -1.91
CA ALA A 13 2.77 16.77 -1.43
C ALA A 13 3.87 15.70 -1.31
N LEU A 14 3.84 14.93 -0.23
CA LEU A 14 4.78 13.86 0.08
C LEU A 14 3.96 12.57 0.21
N PHE A 15 4.15 11.66 -0.73
CA PHE A 15 3.38 10.42 -0.77
C PHE A 15 4.20 9.25 -0.23
N ASP A 16 3.62 8.46 0.65
CA ASP A 16 4.03 7.07 0.77
C ASP A 16 3.66 6.32 -0.51
N MET A 17 4.11 5.07 -0.67
CA MET A 17 3.90 4.28 -1.87
C MET A 17 2.96 3.11 -1.65
N ASP A 18 3.33 2.17 -0.80
CA ASP A 18 2.62 0.90 -0.60
C ASP A 18 1.38 1.09 0.26
N GLY A 19 0.19 0.81 -0.28
CA GLY A 19 -1.07 1.12 0.38
C GLY A 19 -1.50 2.59 0.24
N THR A 20 -0.67 3.46 -0.36
CA THR A 20 -0.99 4.89 -0.58
C THR A 20 -1.15 5.20 -2.07
N LEU A 21 -0.16 4.89 -2.90
CA LEU A 21 -0.20 5.05 -4.35
C LEU A 21 -0.52 3.72 -5.07
N VAL A 22 0.00 2.63 -4.55
CA VAL A 22 -0.14 1.29 -5.13
C VAL A 22 -0.71 0.32 -4.11
N ASP A 23 -1.63 -0.53 -4.56
CA ASP A 23 -2.08 -1.70 -3.83
C ASP A 23 -1.09 -2.83 -4.08
N SER A 24 -0.18 -3.02 -3.15
CA SER A 24 0.86 -4.06 -3.15
C SER A 24 0.77 -4.92 -1.90
N ILE A 25 -0.18 -4.63 -1.02
CA ILE A 25 -0.24 -5.16 0.36
C ILE A 25 -0.27 -6.69 0.35
N ALA A 26 -1.12 -7.32 -0.46
CA ALA A 26 -1.22 -8.78 -0.51
C ALA A 26 0.10 -9.48 -0.95
N ALA A 27 0.86 -8.87 -1.85
CA ALA A 27 2.17 -9.39 -2.26
C ALA A 27 3.22 -9.21 -1.14
N VAL A 28 3.21 -8.08 -0.44
CA VAL A 28 4.08 -7.79 0.71
C VAL A 28 3.79 -8.74 1.87
N GLU A 29 2.51 -8.92 2.20
CA GLU A 29 2.05 -9.85 3.25
C GLU A 29 2.47 -11.29 2.94
N LYS A 30 2.32 -11.75 1.68
CA LYS A 30 2.78 -13.08 1.29
C LYS A 30 4.30 -13.24 1.45
N ALA A 31 5.08 -12.21 1.12
CA ALA A 31 6.52 -12.26 1.30
C ALA A 31 6.91 -12.36 2.79
N TRP A 32 6.26 -11.60 3.67
CA TRP A 32 6.48 -11.70 5.13
C TRP A 32 5.95 -13.01 5.72
N GLY A 33 4.83 -13.52 5.20
CA GLY A 33 4.32 -14.84 5.57
C GLY A 33 5.32 -15.95 5.28
N ASN A 34 5.99 -15.91 4.12
CA ASN A 34 7.05 -16.87 3.81
C ASN A 34 8.26 -16.75 4.75
N VAL A 35 8.63 -15.51 5.14
CA VAL A 35 9.67 -15.30 6.15
C VAL A 35 9.24 -15.88 7.49
N ALA A 36 7.98 -15.68 7.91
CA ALA A 36 7.43 -16.25 9.14
C ALA A 36 7.49 -17.77 9.15
N GLU A 37 7.09 -18.41 8.04
CA GLU A 37 7.19 -19.87 7.87
C GLU A 37 8.64 -20.36 8.00
N GLU A 38 9.59 -19.66 7.34
CA GLU A 38 11.02 -20.03 7.38
C GLU A 38 11.60 -19.99 8.80
N ILE A 39 11.17 -19.01 9.62
CA ILE A 39 11.65 -18.87 11.01
C ILE A 39 10.77 -19.57 12.04
N GLY A 40 9.70 -20.27 11.62
CA GLY A 40 8.81 -21.00 12.49
C GLY A 40 7.93 -20.11 13.39
N GLN A 41 7.60 -18.89 12.93
CA GLN A 41 6.71 -17.96 13.64
C GLN A 41 5.34 -17.85 12.96
N ASP A 42 4.38 -17.32 13.71
CA ASP A 42 3.03 -17.05 13.20
C ASP A 42 3.08 -15.97 12.10
N PRO A 43 2.56 -16.26 10.89
CA PRO A 43 2.51 -15.30 9.80
C PRO A 43 1.75 -14.01 10.14
N GLU A 44 0.61 -14.10 10.83
CA GLU A 44 -0.18 -12.91 11.20
C GLU A 44 0.59 -11.98 12.12
N TYR A 45 1.31 -12.55 13.08
CA TYR A 45 2.17 -11.78 13.97
C TYR A 45 3.29 -11.06 13.22
N VAL A 46 4.03 -11.78 12.36
CA VAL A 46 5.15 -11.21 11.62
C VAL A 46 4.66 -10.12 10.65
N ILE A 47 3.57 -10.38 9.92
CA ILE A 47 2.95 -9.41 9.00
C ILE A 47 2.58 -8.13 9.76
N ALA A 48 1.84 -8.25 10.87
CA ALA A 48 1.42 -7.09 11.66
C ALA A 48 2.61 -6.28 12.23
N ALA A 49 3.68 -6.96 12.66
CA ALA A 49 4.87 -6.34 13.23
C ALA A 49 5.73 -5.61 12.18
N THR A 50 5.66 -6.02 10.91
CA THR A 50 6.53 -5.52 9.83
C THR A 50 5.90 -4.41 9.00
N HIS A 51 4.57 -4.25 9.05
CA HIS A 51 3.81 -3.35 8.18
C HIS A 51 4.29 -1.89 8.27
N GLY A 52 4.52 -1.25 7.12
CA GLY A 52 4.93 0.15 6.99
C GLY A 52 6.36 0.46 7.46
N LYS A 53 7.17 -0.55 7.82
CA LYS A 53 8.57 -0.41 8.23
C LYS A 53 9.53 -0.88 7.14
N ARG A 54 10.80 -0.45 7.24
CA ARG A 54 11.83 -0.88 6.27
C ARG A 54 12.14 -2.36 6.39
N ALA A 55 12.29 -3.05 5.26
CA ALA A 55 12.66 -4.47 5.24
C ALA A 55 13.97 -4.75 6.01
N ILE A 56 14.95 -3.85 5.95
CA ILE A 56 16.21 -4.00 6.67
C ILE A 56 16.02 -4.04 8.19
N ASP A 57 15.13 -3.21 8.74
CA ASP A 57 14.88 -3.16 10.19
C ASP A 57 14.11 -4.41 10.64
N ASN A 58 13.14 -4.84 9.83
CA ASN A 58 12.36 -6.04 10.07
C ASN A 58 13.22 -7.31 9.98
N LEU A 59 14.07 -7.43 8.96
CA LEU A 59 14.97 -8.57 8.83
C LEU A 59 15.98 -8.65 9.96
N ARG A 60 16.48 -7.51 10.48
CA ARG A 60 17.32 -7.50 11.69
C ARG A 60 16.58 -8.03 12.93
N GLN A 61 15.30 -7.72 13.05
CA GLN A 61 14.47 -8.18 14.15
C GLN A 61 14.17 -9.68 14.06
N PHE A 62 13.71 -10.15 12.89
CA PHE A 62 13.20 -11.51 12.71
C PHE A 62 14.26 -12.53 12.27
N LYS A 63 15.38 -12.08 11.68
CA LYS A 63 16.53 -12.91 11.28
C LYS A 63 17.83 -12.38 11.91
N PRO A 64 17.95 -12.34 13.25
CA PRO A 64 19.10 -11.74 13.94
C PRO A 64 20.43 -12.46 13.68
N HIS A 65 20.39 -13.66 13.10
CA HIS A 65 21.57 -14.43 12.68
C HIS A 65 22.22 -13.92 11.39
N LEU A 66 21.53 -13.06 10.61
CA LEU A 66 22.11 -12.46 9.42
C LEU A 66 23.24 -11.48 9.77
N LYS A 67 24.38 -11.65 9.14
CA LYS A 67 25.52 -10.76 9.33
C LYS A 67 25.29 -9.42 8.60
N PRO A 68 25.92 -8.34 9.07
CA PRO A 68 25.78 -7.01 8.44
C PRO A 68 26.10 -7.00 6.94
N GLU A 69 27.10 -7.79 6.50
CA GLU A 69 27.50 -7.91 5.10
C GLU A 69 26.49 -8.67 4.22
N GLU A 70 25.62 -9.49 4.81
CA GLU A 70 24.58 -10.27 4.12
C GLU A 70 23.26 -9.49 4.01
N MET A 71 23.09 -8.44 4.80
CA MET A 71 21.81 -7.73 4.98
C MET A 71 21.31 -7.10 3.68
N ASP A 72 22.18 -6.42 2.93
CA ASP A 72 21.79 -5.75 1.68
C ASP A 72 21.30 -6.76 0.63
N ASN A 73 21.93 -7.95 0.58
CA ASN A 73 21.50 -9.03 -0.30
C ASN A 73 20.16 -9.63 0.16
N ALA A 74 19.99 -9.85 1.46
CA ALA A 74 18.74 -10.37 2.04
C ALA A 74 17.57 -9.43 1.78
N VAL A 75 17.75 -8.11 1.94
CA VAL A 75 16.75 -7.10 1.59
C VAL A 75 16.40 -7.17 0.11
N SER A 76 17.43 -7.21 -0.77
CA SER A 76 17.18 -7.26 -2.21
C SER A 76 16.43 -8.53 -2.64
N GLN A 77 16.76 -9.68 -2.07
CA GLN A 77 16.06 -10.93 -2.33
C GLN A 77 14.62 -10.91 -1.84
N PHE A 78 14.40 -10.41 -0.61
CA PHE A 78 13.06 -10.26 -0.05
C PHE A 78 12.18 -9.37 -0.92
N GLU A 79 12.67 -8.21 -1.33
CA GLU A 79 11.91 -7.27 -2.16
C GLU A 79 11.67 -7.77 -3.58
N GLN A 80 12.63 -8.53 -4.15
CA GLN A 80 12.41 -9.21 -5.42
C GLN A 80 11.27 -10.23 -5.33
N THR A 81 11.19 -10.96 -4.21
CA THR A 81 10.10 -11.92 -3.97
C THR A 81 8.71 -11.27 -4.00
N ILE A 82 8.57 -10.03 -3.51
CA ILE A 82 7.29 -9.29 -3.60
C ILE A 82 6.89 -9.07 -5.06
N LEU A 83 7.84 -8.61 -5.89
CA LEU A 83 7.59 -8.38 -7.32
C LEU A 83 7.30 -9.69 -8.08
N ASP A 84 7.97 -10.78 -7.71
CA ASP A 84 7.77 -12.09 -8.31
C ASP A 84 6.36 -12.62 -8.02
N PHE A 85 5.83 -12.45 -6.80
CA PHE A 85 4.46 -12.82 -6.47
C PHE A 85 3.43 -12.04 -7.29
N ALA A 86 3.66 -10.73 -7.47
CA ALA A 86 2.79 -9.91 -8.31
C ALA A 86 2.82 -10.36 -9.78
N ASP A 87 4.00 -10.67 -10.31
CA ASP A 87 4.17 -11.09 -11.70
C ASP A 87 3.62 -12.51 -11.94
N GLU A 88 3.77 -13.43 -10.99
CA GLU A 88 3.18 -14.78 -11.06
C GLU A 88 1.66 -14.73 -11.06
N TYR A 89 1.06 -13.92 -10.20
CA TYR A 89 -0.39 -13.73 -10.17
C TYR A 89 -0.91 -13.20 -11.51
N ASN A 90 -0.27 -12.18 -12.07
CA ASN A 90 -0.63 -11.62 -13.37
C ASN A 90 -0.52 -12.64 -14.51
N LYS A 91 0.51 -13.50 -14.50
CA LYS A 91 0.67 -14.58 -15.49
C LYS A 91 -0.44 -15.64 -15.39
N LYS A 92 -0.78 -16.08 -14.16
CA LYS A 92 -1.85 -17.06 -13.92
C LYS A 92 -3.21 -16.53 -14.42
N THR A 93 -3.56 -15.30 -14.10
CA THR A 93 -4.83 -14.69 -14.51
C THR A 93 -4.92 -14.44 -16.01
N SER A 94 -3.84 -14.01 -16.67
CA SER A 94 -3.80 -13.83 -18.11
C SER A 94 -3.93 -15.15 -18.89
N SER A 95 -3.34 -16.25 -18.40
CA SER A 95 -3.47 -17.58 -19.01
C SER A 95 -4.89 -18.13 -18.89
N TYR A 96 -5.58 -17.85 -17.79
CA TYR A 96 -6.97 -18.27 -17.57
C TYR A 96 -7.93 -17.52 -18.51
N GLN A 97 -7.75 -16.22 -18.69
CA GLN A 97 -8.54 -15.43 -19.64
C GLN A 97 -8.34 -15.89 -21.10
N SER A 98 -7.13 -16.26 -21.50
CA SER A 98 -6.83 -16.76 -22.83
C SER A 98 -7.46 -18.14 -23.09
N SER A 99 -7.57 -19.00 -22.09
CA SER A 99 -8.18 -20.33 -22.23
C SER A 99 -9.71 -20.29 -22.32
N VAL A 100 -10.36 -19.29 -21.71
CA VAL A 100 -11.83 -19.13 -21.78
C VAL A 100 -12.29 -18.59 -23.14
N ILE A 101 -11.45 -17.82 -23.83
CA ILE A 101 -11.78 -17.23 -25.14
C ILE A 101 -11.61 -18.25 -26.30
N SER A 102 -10.89 -19.35 -26.10
CA SER A 102 -10.56 -20.32 -27.14
C SER A 102 -11.49 -21.52 -27.25
N SER A 103 -12.68 -21.54 -26.62
CA SER A 103 -13.69 -22.57 -26.85
C SER A 103 -14.50 -22.26 -28.09
N PRO A 104 -14.49 -23.10 -29.15
CA PRO A 104 -15.27 -22.83 -30.36
C PRO A 104 -16.76 -23.05 -30.09
N ALA A 105 -17.51 -21.97 -30.08
CA ALA A 105 -18.97 -22.05 -30.13
C ALA A 105 -19.44 -22.63 -31.46
N THR A 106 -20.06 -23.81 -31.44
CA THR A 106 -20.73 -24.43 -32.55
C THR A 106 -21.90 -23.53 -33.01
N MET A 107 -21.81 -22.99 -34.21
CA MET A 107 -22.86 -22.20 -34.84
C MET A 107 -24.05 -23.07 -35.26
N THR A 108 -25.24 -22.71 -34.79
CA THR A 108 -26.50 -22.99 -35.52
C THR A 108 -27.20 -21.67 -35.80
N PRO A 109 -27.66 -21.41 -37.05
CA PRO A 109 -28.30 -20.16 -37.39
C PRO A 109 -29.82 -20.25 -37.26
N SER A 110 -30.47 -19.29 -36.56
CA SER A 110 -31.89 -19.01 -36.79
C SER A 110 -32.22 -17.56 -36.49
N SER A 111 -32.66 -16.93 -37.53
CA SER A 111 -33.35 -15.72 -37.90
C SER A 111 -34.01 -14.80 -36.85
N SER A 112 -33.96 -13.51 -37.23
CA SER A 112 -34.87 -12.38 -36.99
C SER A 112 -34.60 -11.43 -35.83
N ALA A 113 -34.18 -10.21 -36.19
CA ALA A 113 -34.20 -8.95 -35.43
C ALA A 113 -35.62 -8.34 -35.35
N PRO A 114 -35.94 -7.22 -34.59
CA PRO A 114 -35.04 -6.11 -34.28
C PRO A 114 -35.20 -5.45 -32.86
N SER A 115 -34.18 -4.66 -32.52
CA SER A 115 -34.19 -3.37 -31.75
C SER A 115 -34.65 -3.34 -30.30
N SER A 116 -33.74 -3.06 -29.38
CA SER A 116 -33.69 -1.76 -28.67
C SER A 116 -32.44 -1.69 -27.75
N ARG A 117 -31.79 -0.54 -27.85
CA ARG A 117 -30.64 -0.16 -27.00
C ARG A 117 -31.05 -0.04 -25.52
N ARG A 118 -30.31 -0.64 -24.62
CA ARG A 118 -29.94 -0.01 -23.35
C ARG A 118 -28.69 -0.63 -22.77
N SER A 119 -27.75 0.24 -22.51
CA SER A 119 -26.53 0.10 -21.75
C SER A 119 -26.77 -0.55 -20.39
N SER A 120 -26.01 -1.61 -20.08
CA SER A 120 -25.77 -2.08 -18.70
C SER A 120 -24.42 -2.81 -18.65
N ARG A 121 -23.38 -2.01 -18.61
CA ARG A 121 -22.02 -2.46 -18.24
C ARG A 121 -21.57 -1.57 -17.09
N ALA A 122 -21.88 -1.96 -15.86
CA ALA A 122 -21.22 -1.50 -14.64
C ALA A 122 -21.87 -2.19 -13.43
N ASN A 123 -21.59 -3.45 -13.12
CA ASN A 123 -21.95 -4.04 -11.81
C ASN A 123 -21.14 -5.28 -11.42
N SER A 124 -20.04 -5.63 -12.08
CA SER A 124 -19.27 -6.82 -11.67
C SER A 124 -17.96 -6.53 -10.94
N LEU A 125 -17.51 -5.27 -10.90
CA LEU A 125 -16.28 -4.89 -10.21
C LEU A 125 -16.52 -4.47 -8.74
N PHE A 126 -17.72 -4.01 -8.40
CA PHE A 126 -18.04 -3.53 -7.04
C PHE A 126 -18.28 -4.64 -6.01
N GLU A 127 -18.63 -5.85 -6.42
CA GLU A 127 -18.88 -6.96 -5.47
C GLU A 127 -17.58 -7.62 -4.98
N GLN A 128 -16.51 -7.57 -5.75
CA GLN A 128 -15.22 -8.18 -5.38
C GLN A 128 -14.48 -7.34 -4.34
N ASP A 129 -14.49 -6.01 -4.50
CA ASP A 129 -13.87 -5.08 -3.55
C ASP A 129 -14.55 -5.11 -2.16
N ALA A 130 -15.87 -5.30 -2.12
CA ALA A 130 -16.63 -5.43 -0.88
C ALA A 130 -16.34 -6.75 -0.13
N TYR A 131 -15.95 -7.81 -0.85
CA TYR A 131 -15.61 -9.10 -0.27
C TYR A 131 -14.23 -9.06 0.39
N ASP A 132 -13.25 -8.45 -0.27
CA ASP A 132 -11.87 -8.30 0.24
C ASP A 132 -11.82 -7.43 1.51
N VAL A 133 -12.56 -6.32 1.54
CA VAL A 133 -12.66 -5.46 2.74
C VAL A 133 -13.35 -6.19 3.89
N LYS A 134 -14.39 -7.00 3.60
CA LYS A 134 -15.13 -7.74 4.62
C LYS A 134 -14.30 -8.87 5.22
N PHE A 135 -13.46 -9.51 4.42
CA PHE A 135 -12.56 -10.57 4.82
C PHE A 135 -11.39 -10.03 5.66
N ARG A 136 -10.75 -8.95 5.23
CA ARG A 136 -9.73 -8.22 6.03
C ARG A 136 -10.25 -7.75 7.38
N ASN A 137 -11.51 -7.33 7.46
CA ASN A 137 -12.15 -6.93 8.72
C ASN A 137 -12.45 -8.10 9.66
N GLN A 138 -12.61 -9.31 9.16
CA GLN A 138 -12.91 -10.50 9.96
C GLN A 138 -11.64 -11.02 10.66
N LEU A 139 -10.46 -10.91 10.04
CA LEU A 139 -9.15 -11.22 10.62
C LEU A 139 -8.69 -10.18 11.66
N SER A 140 -9.20 -8.94 11.59
CA SER A 140 -8.81 -7.84 12.49
C SER A 140 -9.40 -7.95 13.91
N GLY A 141 -10.22 -8.95 14.21
CA GLY A 141 -10.91 -9.12 15.49
C GLY A 141 -10.05 -9.67 16.64
N PHE A 142 -8.84 -10.14 16.37
CA PHE A 142 -7.92 -10.63 17.40
C PHE A 142 -6.93 -9.53 17.81
N ALA A 143 -7.33 -8.69 18.75
CA ALA A 143 -6.42 -7.79 19.44
C ALA A 143 -5.53 -8.63 20.38
N ILE A 144 -4.25 -8.77 20.05
CA ILE A 144 -3.26 -9.32 20.96
C ILE A 144 -2.94 -8.20 21.98
N PRO A 145 -3.10 -8.43 23.31
CA PRO A 145 -2.77 -7.42 24.32
C PRO A 145 -1.27 -7.09 24.27
N GLU A 146 -0.95 -5.82 24.39
CA GLU A 146 0.43 -5.29 24.43
C GLU A 146 1.29 -5.93 25.53
N SER A 147 0.67 -6.55 26.53
CA SER A 147 1.32 -7.29 27.62
C SER A 147 1.85 -8.70 27.25
N ALA A 148 1.50 -9.21 26.07
CA ALA A 148 1.99 -10.51 25.60
C ALA A 148 3.39 -10.46 24.95
N ILE A 149 3.99 -9.27 24.89
CA ILE A 149 5.30 -9.04 24.24
C ILE A 149 6.47 -9.40 25.17
N GLU A 150 6.25 -9.62 26.47
CA GLU A 150 7.30 -9.85 27.48
C GLU A 150 7.47 -11.30 27.94
N GLU A 151 6.67 -12.25 27.50
CA GLU A 151 6.93 -13.66 27.81
C GLU A 151 7.59 -14.35 26.61
N GLU A 152 8.90 -14.65 26.72
CA GLU A 152 9.60 -15.69 25.97
C GLU A 152 8.98 -17.08 26.26
N ALA A 153 7.73 -17.29 25.87
CA ALA A 153 7.19 -18.62 25.73
C ALA A 153 7.75 -19.19 24.42
N ALA A 154 8.48 -20.28 24.52
CA ALA A 154 8.82 -21.13 23.38
C ALA A 154 7.52 -21.43 22.63
N VAL A 155 7.30 -20.71 21.54
CA VAL A 155 6.18 -20.96 20.63
C VAL A 155 6.51 -22.28 19.94
N ASP A 156 5.85 -23.34 20.36
CA ASP A 156 5.83 -24.58 19.60
C ASP A 156 5.51 -24.25 18.15
N GLY A 157 6.40 -24.65 17.24
CA GLY A 157 6.36 -24.28 15.84
C GLY A 157 4.96 -24.47 15.25
N ILE A 158 4.58 -23.63 14.31
CA ILE A 158 3.32 -23.69 13.57
C ILE A 158 3.12 -25.13 13.09
N THR A 159 1.99 -25.74 13.43
CA THR A 159 1.68 -27.09 12.96
C THR A 159 1.55 -27.10 11.44
N GLU A 160 1.84 -28.23 10.79
CA GLU A 160 1.70 -28.36 9.32
C GLU A 160 0.28 -28.05 8.85
N ASP A 161 -0.74 -28.37 9.67
CA ASP A 161 -2.14 -28.09 9.37
C ASP A 161 -2.44 -26.59 9.34
N ILE A 162 -1.91 -25.80 10.28
CA ILE A 162 -2.06 -24.33 10.30
C ILE A 162 -1.37 -23.72 9.09
N ARG A 163 -0.19 -24.21 8.75
CA ARG A 163 0.57 -23.77 7.58
C ARG A 163 -0.17 -24.09 6.28
N ALA A 164 -0.70 -25.29 6.15
CA ALA A 164 -1.48 -25.71 4.99
C ALA A 164 -2.76 -24.89 4.83
N ALA A 165 -3.47 -24.61 5.93
CA ALA A 165 -4.66 -23.79 5.94
C ALA A 165 -4.34 -22.35 5.51
N TRP A 166 -3.29 -21.75 6.08
CA TRP A 166 -2.83 -20.39 5.72
C TRP A 166 -2.45 -20.30 4.25
N ASN A 167 -1.70 -21.28 3.73
CA ASN A 167 -1.29 -21.29 2.32
C ASN A 167 -2.49 -21.47 1.38
N ALA A 168 -3.44 -22.34 1.70
CA ALA A 168 -4.64 -22.56 0.90
C ALA A 168 -5.53 -21.30 0.82
N GLU A 169 -5.68 -20.60 1.95
CA GLU A 169 -6.43 -19.35 2.02
C GLU A 169 -5.77 -18.23 1.23
N HIS A 170 -4.43 -18.10 1.35
CA HIS A 170 -3.65 -17.07 0.65
C HIS A 170 -3.42 -17.37 -0.85
N GLU A 171 -3.67 -18.59 -1.33
CA GLU A 171 -3.55 -18.91 -2.76
C GLU A 171 -4.60 -18.22 -3.62
N LEU A 172 -5.77 -17.88 -3.04
CA LEU A 172 -6.89 -17.22 -3.71
C LEU A 172 -6.80 -15.69 -3.71
N ILE A 173 -5.87 -15.10 -2.93
CA ILE A 173 -5.75 -13.64 -2.80
C ILE A 173 -5.11 -13.04 -4.06
N ASP A 174 -5.71 -11.97 -4.57
CA ASP A 174 -5.14 -11.17 -5.66
C ASP A 174 -3.87 -10.45 -5.18
N ARG A 175 -2.73 -10.82 -5.74
CA ARG A 175 -1.42 -10.26 -5.42
C ARG A 175 -0.89 -9.33 -6.51
N SER A 176 -1.73 -8.95 -7.46
CA SER A 176 -1.30 -7.98 -8.48
C SER A 176 -0.99 -6.63 -7.84
N VAL A 177 0.09 -6.00 -8.29
CA VAL A 177 0.35 -4.60 -7.93
C VAL A 177 -0.53 -3.73 -8.81
N ARG A 178 -1.41 -2.94 -8.19
CA ARG A 178 -2.38 -2.08 -8.89
C ARG A 178 -2.27 -0.64 -8.41
N ILE A 179 -2.69 0.31 -9.24
CA ILE A 179 -2.84 1.70 -8.82
C ILE A 179 -4.10 1.81 -7.95
N LEU A 180 -4.01 2.55 -6.86
CA LEU A 180 -5.15 2.77 -5.97
C LEU A 180 -6.12 3.83 -6.52
N PRO A 181 -7.41 3.81 -6.09
CA PRO A 181 -8.43 4.75 -6.55
C PRO A 181 -8.05 6.20 -6.33
N GLY A 182 -8.26 7.05 -7.35
CA GLY A 182 -7.99 8.49 -7.32
C GLY A 182 -6.51 8.88 -7.46
N VAL A 183 -5.57 7.94 -7.39
CA VAL A 183 -4.12 8.23 -7.42
C VAL A 183 -3.69 8.86 -8.74
N ARG A 184 -4.19 8.35 -9.88
CA ARG A 184 -3.82 8.89 -11.20
C ARG A 184 -4.19 10.37 -11.30
N ASP A 185 -5.44 10.68 -11.02
CA ASP A 185 -5.97 12.04 -11.09
C ASP A 185 -5.26 12.97 -10.09
N MET A 186 -4.94 12.45 -8.90
CA MET A 186 -4.19 13.20 -7.88
C MET A 186 -2.78 13.55 -8.38
N ILE A 187 -2.00 12.59 -8.88
CA ILE A 187 -0.63 12.84 -9.36
C ILE A 187 -0.65 13.77 -10.57
N ASP A 188 -1.58 13.56 -11.52
CA ASP A 188 -1.69 14.36 -12.74
C ASP A 188 -2.12 15.82 -12.45
N SER A 189 -2.78 16.06 -11.30
CA SER A 189 -3.17 17.42 -10.85
C SER A 189 -2.02 18.23 -10.24
N ILE A 190 -0.92 17.57 -9.85
CA ILE A 190 0.21 18.22 -9.15
C ILE A 190 1.36 18.46 -10.12
N PRO A 191 1.85 19.70 -10.24
CA PRO A 191 2.97 20.03 -11.11
C PRO A 191 4.27 19.30 -10.71
N GLU A 192 5.10 19.01 -11.70
CA GLU A 192 6.44 18.48 -11.47
C GLU A 192 7.22 19.36 -10.49
N GLY A 193 7.98 18.73 -9.59
CA GLY A 193 8.71 19.43 -8.53
C GLY A 193 7.87 19.86 -7.32
N ARG A 194 6.55 19.56 -7.33
CA ARG A 194 5.65 19.83 -6.21
C ARG A 194 5.21 18.57 -5.47
N TYR A 195 5.74 17.41 -5.82
CA TYR A 195 5.51 16.19 -5.05
C TYR A 195 6.76 15.31 -5.01
N ALA A 196 6.81 14.46 -4.01
CA ALA A 196 7.83 13.44 -3.81
C ALA A 196 7.18 12.13 -3.33
N VAL A 197 7.89 11.03 -3.55
CA VAL A 197 7.57 9.74 -2.94
C VAL A 197 8.59 9.46 -1.82
N ALA A 198 8.11 9.00 -0.66
CA ALA A 198 8.92 8.62 0.49
C ALA A 198 8.45 7.26 1.03
N THR A 199 9.04 6.18 0.53
CA THR A 199 8.66 4.78 0.83
C THR A 199 9.63 4.08 1.76
N SER A 200 9.11 3.09 2.50
CA SER A 200 9.90 2.13 3.26
C SER A 200 10.49 0.99 2.42
N GLY A 201 10.11 0.88 1.15
CA GLY A 201 10.68 -0.06 0.19
C GLY A 201 12.06 0.37 -0.32
N ALA A 202 12.92 -0.58 -0.69
CA ALA A 202 14.20 -0.28 -1.32
C ALA A 202 14.01 0.16 -2.78
N LYS A 203 15.06 0.72 -3.35
CA LYS A 203 14.99 1.39 -4.66
C LYS A 203 14.48 0.46 -5.77
N THR A 204 14.99 -0.75 -5.86
CA THR A 204 14.62 -1.70 -6.94
C THR A 204 13.13 -2.04 -6.87
N TYR A 205 12.64 -2.34 -5.68
CA TYR A 205 11.23 -2.61 -5.45
C TYR A 205 10.35 -1.39 -5.75
N ALA A 206 10.66 -0.23 -5.18
CA ALA A 206 9.86 0.98 -5.33
C ALA A 206 9.69 1.40 -6.80
N TYR A 207 10.79 1.41 -7.55
CA TYR A 207 10.75 1.73 -8.98
C TYR A 207 10.04 0.64 -9.80
N GLY A 208 10.23 -0.63 -9.43
CA GLY A 208 9.55 -1.77 -10.05
C GLY A 208 8.03 -1.73 -9.85
N ALA A 209 7.56 -1.44 -8.65
CA ALA A 209 6.14 -1.34 -8.31
C ALA A 209 5.47 -0.16 -9.04
N MET A 210 6.04 1.06 -8.94
CA MET A 210 5.53 2.23 -9.64
C MET A 210 5.47 2.02 -11.16
N SER A 211 6.51 1.42 -11.75
CA SER A 211 6.56 1.15 -13.20
C SER A 211 5.45 0.19 -13.65
N ARG A 212 5.13 -0.84 -12.85
CA ARG A 212 4.06 -1.82 -13.17
C ARG A 212 2.68 -1.18 -13.29
N VAL A 213 2.42 -0.12 -12.54
CA VAL A 213 1.15 0.62 -12.57
C VAL A 213 1.20 1.89 -13.44
N GLY A 214 2.30 2.08 -14.17
CA GLY A 214 2.48 3.23 -15.06
C GLY A 214 2.66 4.57 -14.33
N ILE A 215 3.12 4.55 -13.07
CA ILE A 215 3.57 5.76 -12.36
C ILE A 215 5.04 5.98 -12.72
N ILE A 216 5.34 7.16 -13.28
CA ILE A 216 6.72 7.59 -13.49
C ILE A 216 7.26 8.06 -12.14
N PRO A 217 8.34 7.44 -11.62
CA PRO A 217 8.92 7.88 -10.37
C PRO A 217 9.28 9.37 -10.40
N PRO A 218 8.83 10.19 -9.44
CA PRO A 218 9.16 11.61 -9.43
C PRO A 218 10.66 11.84 -9.21
N GLN A 219 11.14 13.03 -9.55
CA GLN A 219 12.55 13.42 -9.40
C GLN A 219 13.06 13.21 -7.96
N VAL A 220 12.19 13.47 -6.97
CA VAL A 220 12.47 13.19 -5.56
C VAL A 220 11.72 11.92 -5.16
N THR A 221 12.48 10.83 -5.05
CA THR A 221 11.99 9.53 -4.56
C THR A 221 12.95 9.05 -3.47
N ILE A 222 12.50 9.15 -2.22
CA ILE A 222 13.24 8.69 -1.03
C ILE A 222 12.85 7.23 -0.78
N THR A 223 13.84 6.36 -0.75
CA THR A 223 13.67 4.92 -0.53
C THR A 223 14.40 4.47 0.71
N ALA A 224 14.11 3.27 1.22
CA ALA A 224 14.77 2.70 2.40
C ALA A 224 16.30 2.65 2.32
N CYS A 225 16.83 2.57 1.10
CA CYS A 225 18.29 2.52 0.85
C CYS A 225 18.97 3.89 0.78
N ASP A 226 18.24 4.99 0.96
CA ASP A 226 18.84 6.32 0.90
C ASP A 226 19.78 6.53 2.08
N LYS A 227 21.06 6.68 1.78
CA LYS A 227 22.12 6.78 2.80
C LYS A 227 22.04 8.09 3.65
N ARG A 228 21.24 9.05 3.25
CA ARG A 228 20.98 10.28 4.01
C ARG A 228 20.00 10.06 5.15
N LEU A 229 19.20 8.98 5.11
CA LEU A 229 18.25 8.63 6.17
C LEU A 229 19.00 8.10 7.40
N LYS A 230 18.72 8.69 8.55
CA LYS A 230 19.20 8.21 9.85
C LYS A 230 18.29 7.11 10.39
N ALA A 231 16.96 7.26 10.18
CA ALA A 231 15.95 6.30 10.61
C ALA A 231 14.84 6.17 9.56
N GLY A 232 14.13 5.04 9.58
CA GLY A 232 12.91 4.83 8.82
C GLY A 232 11.65 5.19 9.63
N LYS A 233 10.47 5.14 9.00
CA LYS A 233 9.18 5.29 9.68
C LYS A 233 9.12 4.33 10.89
N PRO A 234 8.64 4.76 12.07
CA PRO A 234 7.87 5.97 12.35
C PRO A 234 8.69 7.25 12.61
N ALA A 235 10.02 7.25 12.42
CA ALA A 235 10.80 8.47 12.48
C ALA A 235 10.45 9.39 11.29
N PRO A 236 10.51 10.73 11.45
CA PRO A 236 10.09 11.68 10.42
C PRO A 236 11.08 11.83 9.27
N ASP A 237 12.27 11.24 9.38
CA ASP A 237 13.40 11.43 8.48
C ASP A 237 13.03 11.28 7.00
N PRO A 238 12.25 10.27 6.54
CA PRO A 238 11.91 10.12 5.13
C PRO A 238 11.11 11.31 4.57
N PHE A 239 10.16 11.82 5.34
CA PHE A 239 9.33 12.95 4.89
C PHE A 239 10.07 14.28 5.02
N ILE A 240 10.88 14.47 6.05
CA ILE A 240 11.75 15.66 6.17
C ILE A 240 12.72 15.72 4.98
N LEU A 241 13.41 14.60 4.70
CA LEU A 241 14.35 14.54 3.59
C LEU A 241 13.67 14.77 2.23
N ALA A 242 12.45 14.22 2.03
CA ALA A 242 11.69 14.44 0.82
C ALA A 242 11.33 15.91 0.61
N ALA A 243 10.84 16.59 1.66
CA ALA A 243 10.53 18.03 1.61
C ALA A 243 11.79 18.88 1.35
N GLU A 244 12.89 18.59 2.04
CA GLU A 244 14.19 19.29 1.84
C GLU A 244 14.70 19.12 0.41
N CYS A 245 14.61 17.92 -0.18
CA CYS A 245 15.01 17.66 -1.56
C CYS A 245 14.15 18.41 -2.58
N LEU A 246 12.88 18.68 -2.27
CA LEU A 246 12.00 19.54 -3.06
C LEU A 246 12.26 21.03 -2.82
N GLY A 247 13.01 21.41 -1.77
CA GLY A 247 13.28 22.79 -1.38
C GLY A 247 12.19 23.44 -0.53
N TYR A 248 11.36 22.63 0.18
CA TYR A 248 10.26 23.13 1.01
C TYR A 248 10.43 22.77 2.50
N ASP A 249 9.82 23.59 3.36
CA ASP A 249 9.68 23.27 4.78
C ASP A 249 8.66 22.14 4.94
N PRO A 250 8.97 21.02 5.63
CA PRO A 250 8.02 19.95 5.91
C PRO A 250 6.70 20.45 6.49
N LYS A 251 6.71 21.48 7.33
CA LYS A 251 5.49 22.07 7.94
C LYS A 251 4.56 22.73 6.93
N ARG A 252 5.03 22.97 5.73
CA ARG A 252 4.27 23.53 4.62
C ARG A 252 3.94 22.49 3.55
N CYS A 253 4.12 21.20 3.87
CA CYS A 253 3.80 20.08 3.02
C CYS A 253 2.59 19.30 3.55
N VAL A 254 1.99 18.49 2.68
CA VAL A 254 1.02 17.45 3.07
C VAL A 254 1.65 16.08 2.88
N VAL A 255 1.50 15.21 3.86
CA VAL A 255 1.88 13.79 3.80
C VAL A 255 0.63 12.96 3.56
N TRP A 256 0.71 12.02 2.61
CA TRP A 256 -0.29 11.00 2.35
C TRP A 256 0.24 9.65 2.80
N GLU A 257 -0.55 8.94 3.62
CA GLU A 257 -0.14 7.70 4.27
C GLU A 257 -1.32 6.81 4.64
N ASP A 258 -1.09 5.50 4.70
CA ASP A 258 -2.10 4.48 5.03
C ASP A 258 -1.80 3.72 6.32
N SER A 259 -0.50 3.70 6.74
CA SER A 259 -0.03 2.88 7.85
C SER A 259 0.12 3.67 9.16
N PRO A 260 -0.11 3.05 10.34
CA PRO A 260 0.16 3.68 11.63
C PRO A 260 1.58 4.21 11.79
N SER A 261 2.56 3.48 11.24
CA SER A 261 3.98 3.84 11.29
C SER A 261 4.26 5.11 10.50
N GLY A 262 3.75 5.18 9.27
CA GLY A 262 3.99 6.32 8.41
C GLY A 262 3.16 7.54 8.77
N ILE A 263 1.91 7.37 9.24
CA ILE A 263 1.11 8.49 9.78
C ILE A 263 1.85 9.18 10.92
N ARG A 264 2.42 8.40 11.87
CA ARG A 264 3.22 8.97 12.97
C ARG A 264 4.46 9.68 12.45
N ALA A 265 5.13 9.14 11.42
CA ALA A 265 6.27 9.79 10.78
C ALA A 265 5.87 11.13 10.14
N GLY A 266 4.76 11.18 9.42
CA GLY A 266 4.19 12.39 8.84
C GLY A 266 3.87 13.44 9.91
N VAL A 267 3.19 13.07 10.98
CA VAL A 267 2.90 13.95 12.12
C VAL A 267 4.18 14.47 12.77
N ALA A 268 5.15 13.60 13.01
CA ALA A 268 6.43 13.97 13.62
C ALA A 268 7.26 14.89 12.73
N SER A 269 7.08 14.87 11.40
CA SER A 269 7.73 15.82 10.48
C SER A 269 7.16 17.24 10.58
N GLY A 270 5.99 17.39 11.21
CA GLY A 270 5.25 18.64 11.31
C GLY A 270 4.38 18.97 10.09
N ALA A 271 4.30 18.07 9.10
CA ALA A 271 3.45 18.23 7.93
C ALA A 271 1.96 18.06 8.27
N THR A 272 1.09 18.60 7.41
CA THR A 272 -0.32 18.18 7.40
C THR A 272 -0.39 16.72 6.95
N VAL A 273 -1.19 15.88 7.61
CA VAL A 273 -1.28 14.45 7.28
C VAL A 273 -2.70 14.11 6.85
N ILE A 274 -2.83 13.53 5.66
CA ILE A 274 -4.04 12.85 5.19
C ILE A 274 -3.77 11.36 5.25
N ALA A 275 -4.55 10.63 6.05
CA ALA A 275 -4.52 9.18 6.10
C ALA A 275 -5.57 8.59 5.16
N VAL A 276 -5.20 7.54 4.42
CA VAL A 276 -6.11 6.78 3.55
C VAL A 276 -6.40 5.40 4.15
N CYS A 277 -7.66 4.94 4.08
CA CYS A 277 -8.12 3.67 4.65
C CYS A 277 -7.94 2.50 3.68
N THR A 278 -6.84 2.44 2.97
CA THR A 278 -6.58 1.47 1.89
C THR A 278 -5.97 0.16 2.37
N SER A 279 -5.13 0.20 3.41
CA SER A 279 -4.52 -0.99 4.02
C SER A 279 -5.00 -1.26 5.44
N HIS A 280 -5.52 -0.24 6.12
CA HIS A 280 -6.01 -0.31 7.49
C HIS A 280 -7.40 0.28 7.62
N THR A 281 -8.21 -0.31 8.49
CA THR A 281 -9.50 0.27 8.84
C THR A 281 -9.33 1.60 9.56
N ARG A 282 -10.31 2.51 9.41
CA ARG A 282 -10.33 3.82 10.05
C ARG A 282 -10.04 3.76 11.55
N ASP A 283 -10.58 2.76 12.26
CA ASP A 283 -10.40 2.60 13.71
C ASP A 283 -8.94 2.36 14.08
N LYS A 284 -8.19 1.61 13.27
CA LYS A 284 -6.76 1.33 13.52
C LYS A 284 -5.86 2.54 13.34
N ILE A 285 -6.23 3.48 12.46
CA ILE A 285 -5.42 4.66 12.14
C ILE A 285 -5.92 5.95 12.80
N SER A 286 -7.12 5.97 13.35
CA SER A 286 -7.75 7.17 13.94
C SER A 286 -6.91 7.79 15.07
N ASN A 287 -6.21 6.99 15.84
CA ASN A 287 -5.39 7.43 16.98
C ASN A 287 -3.91 7.71 16.61
N CYS A 288 -3.56 7.72 15.32
CA CYS A 288 -2.19 7.96 14.87
C CYS A 288 -1.85 9.45 14.69
N GLY A 289 -2.83 10.35 14.84
CA GLY A 289 -2.64 11.81 14.81
C GLY A 289 -2.77 12.44 13.43
N ALA A 290 -3.32 11.73 12.41
CA ALA A 290 -3.63 12.32 11.12
C ALA A 290 -4.60 13.51 11.25
N HIS A 291 -4.41 14.53 10.43
CA HIS A 291 -5.29 15.71 10.40
C HIS A 291 -6.61 15.40 9.69
N TYR A 292 -6.55 14.55 8.68
CA TYR A 292 -7.69 14.09 7.90
C TYR A 292 -7.58 12.58 7.67
N ILE A 293 -8.74 11.90 7.62
CA ILE A 293 -8.83 10.48 7.29
C ILE A 293 -9.89 10.32 6.21
N VAL A 294 -9.48 9.74 5.08
CA VAL A 294 -10.35 9.50 3.91
C VAL A 294 -10.28 8.04 3.49
N GLU A 295 -11.27 7.55 2.76
CA GLU A 295 -11.26 6.16 2.29
C GLU A 295 -10.18 5.93 1.24
N ASN A 296 -10.08 6.85 0.26
CA ASN A 296 -9.06 6.86 -0.79
C ASN A 296 -8.87 8.29 -1.35
N MET A 297 -8.10 8.47 -2.42
CA MET A 297 -7.81 9.79 -2.99
C MET A 297 -8.96 10.38 -3.82
N GLU A 298 -10.01 9.60 -4.18
CA GLU A 298 -11.15 10.09 -4.97
C GLU A 298 -11.96 11.18 -4.25
N SER A 299 -11.95 11.18 -2.91
CA SER A 299 -12.65 12.18 -2.11
C SER A 299 -11.87 13.50 -1.92
N VAL A 300 -10.69 13.62 -2.54
CA VAL A 300 -9.80 14.78 -2.37
C VAL A 300 -9.42 15.38 -3.70
N GLY A 301 -9.77 16.64 -3.92
CA GLY A 301 -9.32 17.43 -5.08
C GLY A 301 -8.05 18.21 -4.78
N CYS A 302 -7.23 18.46 -5.82
CA CYS A 302 -6.07 19.33 -5.76
C CYS A 302 -6.11 20.37 -6.86
N ASP A 303 -6.06 21.65 -6.48
CA ASP A 303 -6.03 22.80 -7.40
C ASP A 303 -4.71 23.56 -7.23
N VAL A 304 -4.06 23.87 -8.35
CA VAL A 304 -2.85 24.72 -8.35
C VAL A 304 -3.27 26.18 -8.25
N GLN A 305 -2.77 26.87 -7.22
CA GLN A 305 -3.06 28.28 -6.99
C GLN A 305 -2.20 29.18 -7.91
N PRO A 306 -2.58 30.46 -8.12
CA PRO A 306 -1.81 31.39 -8.96
C PRO A 306 -0.36 31.60 -8.52
N ASP A 307 -0.06 31.39 -7.24
CA ASP A 307 1.30 31.45 -6.67
C ASP A 307 2.06 30.10 -6.74
N GLY A 308 1.44 29.11 -7.38
CA GLY A 308 2.00 27.77 -7.58
C GLY A 308 1.82 26.83 -6.37
N ARG A 309 1.21 27.27 -5.26
CA ARG A 309 0.87 26.39 -4.14
C ARG A 309 -0.27 25.44 -4.49
N LEU A 310 -0.40 24.39 -3.71
CA LEU A 310 -1.41 23.36 -3.86
C LEU A 310 -2.54 23.60 -2.86
N LYS A 311 -3.78 23.72 -3.34
CA LYS A 311 -4.98 23.73 -2.51
C LYS A 311 -5.63 22.36 -2.56
N PHE A 312 -5.63 21.66 -1.43
CA PHE A 312 -6.38 20.43 -1.27
C PHE A 312 -7.78 20.72 -0.74
N THR A 313 -8.76 20.02 -1.31
CA THR A 313 -10.17 20.12 -0.94
C THR A 313 -10.69 18.72 -0.65
N ILE A 314 -11.08 18.46 0.61
CA ILE A 314 -11.58 17.17 1.08
C ILE A 314 -13.11 17.26 1.14
N THR A 315 -13.77 16.33 0.47
CA THR A 315 -15.24 16.18 0.54
C THR A 315 -15.55 14.97 1.40
N SER A 316 -16.15 15.17 2.56
CA SER A 316 -16.60 14.07 3.41
C SER A 316 -18.11 13.92 3.28
N ASP A 317 -18.56 12.73 2.91
CA ASP A 317 -19.94 12.31 3.11
C ASP A 317 -20.17 12.16 4.61
N VAL A 318 -21.12 12.93 5.16
CA VAL A 318 -21.49 12.92 6.59
C VAL A 318 -22.47 11.80 6.87
#